data_0f5207dc2192c827cadb76f442f32657
#
_entry.id   0f5207dc2192c827cadb76f442f32657
#
_cell.length_a   1.000
_cell.length_b   1.000
_cell.length_c   1.000
_cell.angle_alpha   90.00
_cell.angle_beta   90.00
_cell.angle_gamma   90.00
#
_symmetry.space_group_name_H-M   'P 1'
#
loop_
_entity.id
_entity.type
_entity.pdbx_description
1 polymer ?
#
loop_
_entity_poly.entity_id
_entity_poly.type
_entity_poly.pdbx_seq_one_letter_code
_entity_poly.pdbx_strand_id
1 'polypeptide(L)'
;MFKLLKNGLVLQPDFTFKKQSILIQDDIIYDVLEPDQTPLKPVDTEMDLDGQVVFPGLINGHDHLIDTCWHSIGKMPVENWYEWESSIHSDPDYKLQQKLSASDLYVVGMYKNVIAGATTIVDHYPSEVSGTFTNHELATILKYFYQTHSVSEKRLHWCSNILEQYRNTQGILPFILHAGEGTSKEISEELDYLNKIDALSKNTVLVDCCHLSDSELQLVASRNASIVWIPESCERIFGTQPDIKKITELGIKLCIGTDSSNTGTSNMHSAFKAAMKYSKDFINNSIKAKDLVKMSTIDAAKIFGIEKEAGSIVPGKRSDFIVFEDDGSDPFENFINLLPEDYSMVLHKGNMIVGNDEFRRLSSIDFSRYSEVKLNGVSKLVFGRPVQLIERIRNKLDTEIVFPFFDVTSDD
;
A
#
# COMPACT_ATOMS: atom_id res chain seq x y z
N MET A 1 11.60 25.37 3.73
CA MET A 1 10.76 26.01 2.68
C MET A 1 9.30 25.80 3.05
N PHE A 2 8.49 26.90 2.95
CA PHE A 2 7.06 26.83 3.20
C PHE A 2 6.28 26.79 1.88
N LYS A 3 5.43 25.79 1.72
CA LYS A 3 4.52 25.62 0.57
C LYS A 3 3.08 25.70 1.07
N LEU A 4 2.20 26.37 0.36
CA LEU A 4 0.78 26.52 0.70
C LEU A 4 -0.09 25.92 -0.42
N LEU A 5 -0.86 24.89 -0.06
CA LEU A 5 -1.95 24.38 -0.88
C LEU A 5 -3.23 25.03 -0.42
N LYS A 6 -3.86 25.88 -1.27
CA LYS A 6 -5.03 26.67 -0.91
C LYS A 6 -6.32 26.01 -1.40
N ASN A 7 -7.40 26.30 -0.67
CA ASN A 7 -8.77 26.03 -1.12
C ASN A 7 -9.08 24.56 -1.46
N GLY A 8 -8.39 23.60 -0.86
CA GLY A 8 -8.69 22.18 -1.04
C GLY A 8 -9.91 21.73 -0.23
N LEU A 9 -10.68 20.75 -0.73
CA LEU A 9 -11.68 20.02 0.04
C LEU A 9 -10.98 18.89 0.82
N VAL A 10 -10.55 19.19 2.04
CA VAL A 10 -9.63 18.37 2.82
C VAL A 10 -10.36 17.34 3.68
N LEU A 11 -9.98 16.07 3.56
CA LEU A 11 -10.46 15.00 4.43
C LEU A 11 -9.98 15.22 5.87
N GLN A 12 -10.93 15.34 6.79
CA GLN A 12 -10.68 15.54 8.22
C GLN A 12 -10.43 14.21 8.94
N PRO A 13 -9.79 14.23 10.13
CA PRO A 13 -9.57 13.02 10.95
C PRO A 13 -10.85 12.29 11.38
N ASP A 14 -12.00 12.98 11.41
CA ASP A 14 -13.32 12.40 11.68
C ASP A 14 -14.04 11.87 10.42
N PHE A 15 -13.35 11.90 9.28
CA PHE A 15 -13.86 11.49 7.98
C PHE A 15 -15.06 12.33 7.49
N THR A 16 -15.04 13.62 7.82
CA THR A 16 -15.81 14.68 7.16
C THR A 16 -14.91 15.47 6.21
N PHE A 17 -15.48 16.37 5.42
CA PHE A 17 -14.72 17.22 4.51
C PHE A 17 -14.88 18.69 4.90
N LYS A 18 -13.79 19.46 4.79
CA LYS A 18 -13.79 20.91 4.97
C LYS A 18 -12.95 21.58 3.90
N LYS A 19 -13.43 22.73 3.43
CA LYS A 19 -12.60 23.59 2.58
C LYS A 19 -11.54 24.26 3.45
N GLN A 20 -10.28 23.94 3.22
CA GLN A 20 -9.14 24.40 4.02
C GLN A 20 -7.90 24.58 3.14
N SER A 21 -6.88 25.23 3.72
CA SER A 21 -5.56 25.35 3.13
C SER A 21 -4.54 24.58 3.98
N ILE A 22 -3.54 23.98 3.34
CA ILE A 22 -2.52 23.18 4.02
C ILE A 22 -1.18 23.89 3.86
N LEU A 23 -0.57 24.27 4.99
CA LEU A 23 0.78 24.83 5.02
C LEU A 23 1.77 23.72 5.33
N ILE A 24 2.70 23.51 4.41
CA ILE A 24 3.74 22.50 4.48
C ILE A 24 5.07 23.18 4.83
N GLN A 25 5.82 22.63 5.77
CA GLN A 25 7.21 22.99 6.01
C GLN A 25 8.09 21.77 5.69
N ASP A 26 8.88 21.88 4.63
CA ASP A 26 9.75 20.81 4.14
C ASP A 26 8.97 19.51 3.89
N ASP A 27 9.06 18.52 4.80
CA ASP A 27 8.44 17.20 4.68
C ASP A 27 7.22 16.99 5.58
N ILE A 28 6.85 17.99 6.40
CA ILE A 28 5.75 17.88 7.37
C ILE A 28 4.63 18.92 7.13
N ILE A 29 3.44 18.57 7.56
CA ILE A 29 2.31 19.49 7.67
C ILE A 29 2.59 20.45 8.82
N TYR A 30 2.80 21.72 8.52
CA TYR A 30 3.06 22.73 9.53
C TYR A 30 1.75 23.22 10.18
N ASP A 31 0.73 23.46 9.34
CA ASP A 31 -0.58 23.94 9.81
C ASP A 31 -1.69 23.57 8.80
N VAL A 32 -2.93 23.54 9.27
CA VAL A 32 -4.13 23.39 8.45
C VAL A 32 -5.02 24.60 8.74
N LEU A 33 -5.20 25.45 7.75
CA LEU A 33 -5.75 26.78 7.87
C LEU A 33 -7.19 26.84 7.37
N GLU A 34 -8.04 27.62 8.03
CA GLU A 34 -9.36 27.97 7.50
C GLU A 34 -9.21 28.79 6.19
N PRO A 35 -10.23 28.82 5.30
CA PRO A 35 -10.10 29.40 3.95
C PRO A 35 -9.56 30.82 3.93
N ASP A 36 -9.99 31.68 4.88
CA ASP A 36 -9.61 33.08 4.94
C ASP A 36 -8.44 33.38 5.89
N GLN A 37 -7.85 32.32 6.48
CA GLN A 37 -6.77 32.48 7.43
C GLN A 37 -5.43 32.68 6.70
N THR A 38 -4.75 33.77 7.04
CA THR A 38 -3.41 34.04 6.52
C THR A 38 -2.35 33.23 7.27
N PRO A 39 -1.43 32.57 6.56
CA PRO A 39 -0.32 31.87 7.19
C PRO A 39 0.53 32.81 8.06
N LEU A 40 0.91 32.34 9.25
CA LEU A 40 1.81 33.10 10.16
C LEU A 40 3.27 33.09 9.68
N LYS A 41 3.61 32.29 8.70
CA LYS A 41 4.96 32.16 8.12
C LYS A 41 4.96 32.67 6.69
N PRO A 42 6.07 33.26 6.24
CA PRO A 42 6.24 33.58 4.81
C PRO A 42 6.10 32.31 3.96
N VAL A 43 5.34 32.40 2.89
CA VAL A 43 5.12 31.30 1.95
C VAL A 43 6.05 31.46 0.76
N ASP A 44 6.87 30.43 0.49
CA ASP A 44 7.80 30.44 -0.64
C ASP A 44 7.10 30.03 -1.95
N THR A 45 6.11 29.14 -1.86
CA THR A 45 5.34 28.65 -3.01
C THR A 45 3.87 28.49 -2.64
N GLU A 46 2.99 28.94 -3.49
CA GLU A 46 1.53 28.87 -3.31
C GLU A 46 0.87 28.22 -4.53
N MET A 47 -0.09 27.35 -4.28
CA MET A 47 -0.92 26.70 -5.28
C MET A 47 -2.37 26.70 -4.82
N ASP A 48 -3.26 27.20 -5.67
CA ASP A 48 -4.71 27.09 -5.47
C ASP A 48 -5.19 25.75 -6.03
N LEU A 49 -5.85 24.95 -5.21
CA LEU A 49 -6.42 23.66 -5.58
C LEU A 49 -7.83 23.78 -6.15
N ASP A 50 -8.41 24.99 -6.12
CA ASP A 50 -9.72 25.32 -6.69
C ASP A 50 -10.86 24.35 -6.29
N GLY A 51 -10.82 23.87 -5.06
CA GLY A 51 -11.83 22.95 -4.52
C GLY A 51 -11.54 21.46 -4.75
N GLN A 52 -10.44 21.10 -5.40
CA GLN A 52 -10.05 19.69 -5.54
C GLN A 52 -9.99 18.99 -4.18
N VAL A 53 -10.31 17.70 -4.19
CA VAL A 53 -10.33 16.87 -2.98
C VAL A 53 -8.92 16.49 -2.57
N VAL A 54 -8.64 16.55 -1.26
CA VAL A 54 -7.33 16.19 -0.70
C VAL A 54 -7.49 15.07 0.30
N PHE A 55 -6.92 13.91 0.00
CA PHE A 55 -6.80 12.78 0.91
C PHE A 55 -5.37 12.65 1.44
N PRO A 56 -5.16 12.04 2.63
CA PRO A 56 -3.82 11.61 3.03
C PRO A 56 -3.30 10.53 2.06
N GLY A 57 -1.99 10.47 1.87
CA GLY A 57 -1.37 9.39 1.12
C GLY A 57 -1.73 8.02 1.71
N LEU A 58 -2.00 7.04 0.84
CA LEU A 58 -2.38 5.70 1.26
C LEU A 58 -1.22 4.96 1.91
N ILE A 59 -1.58 4.03 2.79
CA ILE A 59 -0.69 3.05 3.39
C ILE A 59 -1.07 1.69 2.80
N ASN A 60 -0.20 1.12 1.98
CA ASN A 60 -0.33 -0.25 1.53
C ASN A 60 0.10 -1.18 2.68
N GLY A 61 -0.86 -1.90 3.27
CA GLY A 61 -0.65 -2.71 4.48
C GLY A 61 0.19 -3.95 4.26
N HIS A 62 0.41 -4.38 3.01
CA HIS A 62 1.23 -5.53 2.67
C HIS A 62 1.57 -5.55 1.17
N ASP A 63 2.85 -5.67 0.88
CA ASP A 63 3.39 -5.83 -0.48
C ASP A 63 4.70 -6.65 -0.41
N HIS A 64 5.09 -7.24 -1.53
CA HIS A 64 6.40 -7.81 -1.77
C HIS A 64 7.05 -7.08 -2.95
N LEU A 65 7.75 -5.99 -2.69
CA LEU A 65 8.27 -5.10 -3.73
C LEU A 65 9.23 -5.77 -4.70
N ILE A 66 10.06 -6.70 -4.20
CA ILE A 66 11.02 -7.43 -5.03
C ILE A 66 10.33 -8.44 -5.96
N ASP A 67 9.13 -8.90 -5.60
CA ASP A 67 8.36 -9.88 -6.37
C ASP A 67 7.46 -9.21 -7.41
N THR A 68 7.84 -8.01 -7.85
CA THR A 68 7.14 -7.27 -8.89
C THR A 68 7.36 -7.91 -10.26
N CYS A 69 6.27 -8.37 -10.87
CA CYS A 69 6.24 -8.98 -12.20
C CYS A 69 5.26 -8.22 -13.12
N TRP A 70 5.31 -8.51 -14.41
CA TRP A 70 4.45 -7.88 -15.43
C TRP A 70 3.09 -8.57 -15.59
N HIS A 71 2.93 -9.78 -15.06
CA HIS A 71 1.64 -10.47 -14.90
C HIS A 71 1.74 -11.48 -13.75
N SER A 72 0.59 -12.07 -13.39
CA SER A 72 0.56 -13.15 -12.38
C SER A 72 1.24 -14.41 -12.90
N ILE A 73 1.97 -15.09 -12.02
CA ILE A 73 2.77 -16.27 -12.31
C ILE A 73 2.40 -17.44 -11.41
N GLY A 74 2.74 -18.65 -11.84
CA GLY A 74 2.45 -19.89 -11.11
C GLY A 74 1.02 -20.40 -11.34
N LYS A 75 0.69 -21.51 -10.71
CA LYS A 75 -0.64 -22.14 -10.81
C LYS A 75 -1.58 -21.56 -9.76
N MET A 76 -2.74 -21.13 -10.17
CA MET A 76 -3.82 -20.60 -9.32
C MET A 76 -5.17 -21.05 -9.87
N PRO A 77 -6.19 -21.34 -9.03
CA PRO A 77 -6.12 -21.38 -7.58
C PRO A 77 -5.42 -22.66 -7.06
N VAL A 78 -4.99 -22.62 -5.78
CA VAL A 78 -4.39 -23.76 -5.06
C VAL A 78 -5.07 -23.95 -3.69
N GLU A 79 -4.88 -25.11 -3.07
CA GLU A 79 -5.42 -25.37 -1.73
C GLU A 79 -4.56 -24.80 -0.61
N ASN A 80 -3.23 -24.66 -0.85
CA ASN A 80 -2.28 -24.18 0.15
C ASN A 80 -1.20 -23.34 -0.51
N TRP A 81 -0.72 -22.29 0.16
CA TRP A 81 0.26 -21.31 -0.37
C TRP A 81 1.54 -21.97 -0.96
N TYR A 82 2.06 -23.01 -0.32
CA TYR A 82 3.29 -23.69 -0.77
C TYR A 82 3.15 -24.44 -2.10
N GLU A 83 1.92 -24.72 -2.54
CA GLU A 83 1.66 -25.28 -3.86
C GLU A 83 1.86 -24.22 -4.95
N TRP A 84 1.39 -23.00 -4.69
CA TRP A 84 1.67 -21.86 -5.55
C TRP A 84 3.17 -21.57 -5.59
N GLU A 85 3.82 -21.41 -4.44
CA GLU A 85 5.26 -21.19 -4.30
C GLU A 85 6.08 -22.24 -5.06
N SER A 86 5.72 -23.50 -4.94
CA SER A 86 6.38 -24.59 -5.68
C SER A 86 6.18 -24.48 -7.19
N SER A 87 5.04 -23.94 -7.64
CA SER A 87 4.70 -23.81 -9.06
C SER A 87 5.45 -22.68 -9.76
N ILE A 88 5.73 -21.57 -9.05
CA ILE A 88 6.39 -20.40 -9.66
C ILE A 88 7.81 -20.70 -10.15
N HIS A 89 8.55 -21.59 -9.46
CA HIS A 89 9.92 -21.93 -9.84
C HIS A 89 10.03 -22.57 -11.22
N SER A 90 8.96 -23.17 -11.73
CA SER A 90 8.91 -23.73 -13.08
C SER A 90 8.44 -22.73 -14.13
N ASP A 91 7.87 -21.57 -13.71
CA ASP A 91 7.32 -20.56 -14.59
C ASP A 91 8.44 -19.87 -15.40
N PRO A 92 8.29 -19.71 -16.72
CA PRO A 92 9.28 -19.03 -17.55
C PRO A 92 9.48 -17.56 -17.15
N ASP A 93 8.40 -16.86 -16.77
CA ASP A 93 8.45 -15.44 -16.44
C ASP A 93 9.07 -15.20 -15.06
N TYR A 94 8.88 -16.12 -14.11
CA TYR A 94 9.66 -16.12 -12.86
C TYR A 94 11.17 -16.18 -13.14
N LYS A 95 11.58 -17.07 -14.06
CA LYS A 95 13.00 -17.19 -14.45
C LYS A 95 13.54 -15.93 -15.16
N LEU A 96 12.68 -15.24 -15.89
CA LEU A 96 13.04 -13.94 -16.48
C LEU A 96 13.18 -12.87 -15.38
N GLN A 97 12.22 -12.78 -14.47
CA GLN A 97 12.26 -11.86 -13.33
C GLN A 97 13.56 -12.04 -12.50
N GLN A 98 13.99 -13.27 -12.26
CA GLN A 98 15.24 -13.57 -11.54
C GLN A 98 16.51 -13.06 -12.22
N LYS A 99 16.46 -12.66 -13.49
CA LYS A 99 17.59 -12.01 -14.18
C LYS A 99 17.70 -10.52 -13.81
N LEU A 100 16.66 -9.92 -13.27
CA LEU A 100 16.63 -8.51 -12.89
C LEU A 100 17.39 -8.28 -11.57
N SER A 101 17.84 -7.06 -11.36
CA SER A 101 18.44 -6.70 -10.08
C SER A 101 17.36 -6.42 -9.03
N ALA A 102 17.63 -6.73 -7.78
CA ALA A 102 16.74 -6.35 -6.67
C ALA A 102 16.43 -4.84 -6.71
N SER A 103 17.42 -4.01 -7.05
CA SER A 103 17.23 -2.56 -7.17
C SER A 103 16.20 -2.18 -8.24
N ASP A 104 16.24 -2.81 -9.41
CA ASP A 104 15.27 -2.53 -10.48
C ASP A 104 13.86 -2.95 -10.05
N LEU A 105 13.71 -4.15 -9.46
CA LEU A 105 12.42 -4.67 -8.99
C LEU A 105 11.83 -3.80 -7.86
N TYR A 106 12.65 -3.42 -6.87
CA TYR A 106 12.20 -2.53 -5.80
C TYR A 106 11.71 -1.19 -6.32
N VAL A 107 12.44 -0.57 -7.26
CA VAL A 107 12.04 0.74 -7.80
C VAL A 107 10.77 0.62 -8.65
N VAL A 108 10.62 -0.44 -9.45
CA VAL A 108 9.34 -0.69 -10.17
C VAL A 108 8.19 -0.91 -9.19
N GLY A 109 8.41 -1.72 -8.13
CA GLY A 109 7.41 -1.93 -7.09
C GLY A 109 7.03 -0.65 -6.34
N MET A 110 8.00 0.25 -6.08
CA MET A 110 7.68 1.57 -5.52
C MET A 110 6.83 2.41 -6.48
N TYR A 111 7.14 2.45 -7.78
CA TYR A 111 6.31 3.15 -8.77
C TYR A 111 4.90 2.55 -8.84
N LYS A 112 4.76 1.22 -8.80
CA LYS A 112 3.45 0.53 -8.67
C LYS A 112 2.59 1.16 -7.58
N ASN A 113 3.20 1.42 -6.44
CA ASN A 113 2.54 1.95 -5.26
C ASN A 113 2.26 3.45 -5.36
N VAL A 114 3.28 4.27 -5.61
CA VAL A 114 3.12 5.73 -5.52
C VAL A 114 2.27 6.32 -6.63
N ILE A 115 2.27 5.72 -7.82
CA ILE A 115 1.40 6.13 -8.92
C ILE A 115 -0.07 5.93 -8.54
N ALA A 116 -0.36 4.91 -7.75
CA ALA A 116 -1.69 4.64 -7.20
C ALA A 116 -1.94 5.29 -5.83
N GLY A 117 -1.13 6.28 -5.44
CA GLY A 117 -1.32 7.08 -4.22
C GLY A 117 -0.81 6.44 -2.92
N ALA A 118 -0.22 5.24 -2.95
CA ALA A 118 0.36 4.63 -1.75
C ALA A 118 1.76 5.19 -1.49
N THR A 119 1.87 6.13 -0.54
CA THR A 119 3.11 6.80 -0.16
C THR A 119 3.85 6.08 0.97
N THR A 120 3.19 5.15 1.66
CA THR A 120 3.77 4.27 2.68
C THR A 120 3.47 2.83 2.34
N ILE A 121 4.49 1.97 2.41
CA ILE A 121 4.43 0.57 1.99
C ILE A 121 4.96 -0.31 3.11
N VAL A 122 4.21 -1.36 3.47
CA VAL A 122 4.67 -2.43 4.34
C VAL A 122 5.20 -3.54 3.43
N ASP A 123 6.52 -3.56 3.24
CA ASP A 123 7.20 -4.55 2.41
C ASP A 123 7.53 -5.79 3.25
N HIS A 124 6.88 -6.90 2.96
CA HIS A 124 7.06 -8.15 3.69
C HIS A 124 8.26 -8.95 3.18
N TYR A 125 9.44 -8.38 3.35
CA TYR A 125 10.70 -9.00 2.95
C TYR A 125 11.77 -8.82 4.04
N PRO A 126 12.74 -9.75 4.19
CA PRO A 126 13.78 -9.64 5.22
C PRO A 126 14.47 -8.27 5.21
N SER A 127 14.68 -7.71 6.39
CA SER A 127 15.25 -6.37 6.58
C SER A 127 16.67 -6.22 6.01
N GLU A 128 17.38 -7.32 5.85
CA GLU A 128 18.70 -7.38 5.19
C GLU A 128 18.62 -6.97 3.71
N VAL A 129 17.47 -7.18 3.08
CA VAL A 129 17.22 -6.79 1.69
C VAL A 129 16.46 -5.46 1.63
N SER A 130 15.30 -5.37 2.27
CA SER A 130 14.42 -4.19 2.23
C SER A 130 15.07 -2.95 2.87
N GLY A 131 15.94 -3.14 3.87
CA GLY A 131 16.58 -2.08 4.63
C GLY A 131 17.38 -1.07 3.80
N THR A 132 17.94 -1.51 2.67
CA THR A 132 18.66 -0.64 1.72
C THR A 132 17.73 0.40 1.07
N PHE A 133 16.44 0.08 0.96
CA PHE A 133 15.45 0.90 0.24
C PHE A 133 14.56 1.76 1.14
N THR A 134 14.68 1.63 2.47
CA THR A 134 13.80 2.32 3.44
C THR A 134 13.91 3.85 3.42
N ASN A 135 14.97 4.41 2.86
CA ASN A 135 15.18 5.85 2.73
C ASN A 135 15.03 6.35 1.29
N HIS A 136 14.34 5.62 0.43
CA HIS A 136 14.13 6.03 -0.94
C HIS A 136 13.20 7.24 -1.03
N GLU A 137 13.43 8.14 -2.00
CA GLU A 137 12.65 9.39 -2.14
C GLU A 137 11.24 9.17 -2.68
N LEU A 138 10.99 8.06 -3.41
CA LEU A 138 9.68 7.76 -4.01
C LEU A 138 8.61 7.45 -2.97
N ALA A 139 8.93 6.63 -1.98
CA ALA A 139 7.98 6.16 -0.98
C ALA A 139 8.67 5.92 0.36
N THR A 140 7.88 5.89 1.43
CA THR A 140 8.34 5.38 2.72
C THR A 140 8.07 3.89 2.82
N ILE A 141 9.10 3.06 2.90
CA ILE A 141 8.97 1.66 3.30
C ILE A 141 8.98 1.60 4.83
N LEU A 142 8.02 0.89 5.43
CA LEU A 142 7.95 0.73 6.89
C LEU A 142 9.25 0.12 7.42
N LYS A 143 9.83 0.74 8.43
CA LYS A 143 11.18 0.40 8.91
C LYS A 143 11.19 -0.43 10.19
N TYR A 144 10.27 -0.18 11.09
CA TYR A 144 10.31 -0.72 12.45
C TYR A 144 9.21 -1.76 12.65
N PHE A 145 9.51 -3.00 12.28
CA PHE A 145 8.68 -4.18 12.52
C PHE A 145 9.56 -5.42 12.52
N TYR A 146 9.01 -6.54 12.95
CA TYR A 146 9.61 -7.86 12.83
C TYR A 146 8.64 -8.76 12.08
N GLN A 147 9.17 -9.76 11.39
CA GLN A 147 8.37 -10.62 10.53
C GLN A 147 8.90 -12.04 10.48
N THR A 148 8.02 -12.94 10.09
CA THR A 148 8.32 -14.26 9.53
C THR A 148 7.34 -14.49 8.40
N HIS A 149 7.67 -15.36 7.43
CA HIS A 149 6.72 -15.60 6.35
C HIS A 149 5.40 -16.15 6.91
N SER A 150 5.42 -17.34 7.50
CA SER A 150 4.28 -17.94 8.17
C SER A 150 4.76 -18.94 9.24
N VAL A 151 3.85 -19.52 10.00
CA VAL A 151 4.19 -20.62 10.93
C VAL A 151 4.64 -21.86 10.18
N SER A 152 4.09 -22.09 8.98
CA SER A 152 4.40 -23.24 8.12
C SER A 152 5.63 -23.06 7.23
N GLU A 153 6.40 -21.97 7.41
CA GLU A 153 7.55 -21.60 6.57
C GLU A 153 8.72 -22.58 6.55
N LYS A 154 8.68 -23.65 7.34
CA LYS A 154 9.71 -24.72 7.35
C LYS A 154 10.00 -25.30 5.96
N ARG A 155 9.11 -25.07 5.01
CA ARG A 155 9.25 -25.47 3.61
C ARG A 155 10.11 -24.51 2.81
N LEU A 156 10.38 -23.31 3.33
CA LEU A 156 11.25 -22.32 2.71
C LEU A 156 12.70 -22.56 3.13
N HIS A 157 13.63 -22.25 2.24
CA HIS A 157 15.07 -22.37 2.51
C HIS A 157 15.61 -21.29 3.47
N TRP A 158 14.81 -20.30 3.82
CA TRP A 158 15.17 -19.14 4.63
C TRP A 158 14.15 -18.90 5.76
N CYS A 159 13.83 -19.90 6.53
CA CYS A 159 12.94 -19.73 7.67
C CYS A 159 13.62 -18.99 8.82
N SER A 160 12.89 -18.08 9.44
CA SER A 160 13.31 -17.37 10.64
C SER A 160 12.84 -18.08 11.92
N ASN A 161 13.44 -17.76 13.07
CA ASN A 161 12.94 -18.26 14.35
C ASN A 161 11.77 -17.37 14.81
N ILE A 162 10.54 -17.86 14.66
CA ILE A 162 9.29 -17.14 14.98
C ILE A 162 9.34 -16.55 16.39
N LEU A 163 9.74 -17.33 17.39
CA LEU A 163 9.77 -16.88 18.78
C LEU A 163 10.82 -15.79 19.01
N GLU A 164 11.95 -15.87 18.32
CA GLU A 164 12.99 -14.84 18.37
C GLU A 164 12.50 -13.54 17.71
N GLN A 165 11.93 -13.62 16.49
CA GLN A 165 11.35 -12.47 15.79
C GLN A 165 10.27 -11.80 16.64
N TYR A 166 9.36 -12.58 17.21
CA TYR A 166 8.34 -12.04 18.09
C TYR A 166 8.91 -11.36 19.33
N ARG A 167 9.87 -11.98 20.03
CA ARG A 167 10.52 -11.41 21.22
C ARG A 167 11.23 -10.10 20.91
N ASN A 168 11.83 -9.97 19.75
CA ASN A 168 12.52 -8.76 19.30
C ASN A 168 11.57 -7.56 19.16
N THR A 169 10.26 -7.79 18.94
CA THR A 169 9.25 -6.71 18.94
C THR A 169 9.08 -6.03 20.29
N GLN A 170 9.48 -6.70 21.37
CA GLN A 170 9.28 -6.25 22.77
C GLN A 170 7.79 -5.95 23.11
N GLY A 171 6.84 -6.56 22.35
CA GLY A 171 5.41 -6.30 22.48
C GLY A 171 4.97 -4.88 22.07
N ILE A 172 5.83 -4.14 21.37
CA ILE A 172 5.63 -2.75 20.93
C ILE A 172 5.58 -2.66 19.41
N LEU A 173 6.63 -3.16 18.74
CA LEU A 173 6.71 -3.12 17.28
C LEU A 173 5.81 -4.18 16.66
N PRO A 174 5.25 -3.93 15.46
CA PRO A 174 4.46 -4.92 14.74
C PRO A 174 5.23 -6.22 14.52
N PHE A 175 4.54 -7.35 14.70
CA PHE A 175 4.98 -8.68 14.28
C PHE A 175 4.09 -9.15 13.15
N ILE A 176 4.62 -9.26 11.94
CA ILE A 176 3.85 -9.49 10.71
C ILE A 176 4.12 -10.90 10.19
N LEU A 177 3.08 -11.64 9.83
CA LEU A 177 3.18 -12.96 9.23
C LEU A 177 1.89 -13.35 8.49
N HIS A 178 2.02 -14.16 7.46
CA HIS A 178 0.88 -14.81 6.82
C HIS A 178 0.27 -15.88 7.74
N ALA A 179 -1.05 -16.05 7.68
CA ALA A 179 -1.77 -17.08 8.42
C ALA A 179 -3.05 -17.49 7.70
N GLY A 180 -3.41 -18.77 7.82
CA GLY A 180 -4.64 -19.30 7.24
C GLY A 180 -4.64 -19.31 5.71
N GLU A 181 -3.49 -19.52 5.09
CA GLU A 181 -3.30 -19.58 3.64
C GLU A 181 -3.45 -21.01 3.10
N GLY A 182 -4.51 -21.70 3.49
CA GLY A 182 -4.84 -23.02 3.00
C GLY A 182 -5.62 -23.86 3.99
N THR A 183 -5.88 -25.14 3.61
CA THR A 183 -6.74 -26.09 4.32
C THR A 183 -6.00 -27.26 4.93
N SER A 184 -4.67 -27.35 4.74
CA SER A 184 -3.87 -28.44 5.31
C SER A 184 -3.87 -28.38 6.85
N LYS A 185 -3.66 -29.54 7.47
CA LYS A 185 -3.54 -29.62 8.93
C LYS A 185 -2.47 -28.70 9.49
N GLU A 186 -1.35 -28.56 8.78
CA GLU A 186 -0.23 -27.70 9.19
C GLU A 186 -0.67 -26.23 9.29
N ILE A 187 -1.45 -25.75 8.32
CA ILE A 187 -1.97 -24.38 8.30
C ILE A 187 -3.07 -24.18 9.36
N SER A 188 -3.98 -25.15 9.51
CA SER A 188 -5.04 -25.07 10.53
C SER A 188 -4.53 -25.11 11.98
N GLU A 189 -3.30 -25.48 12.23
CA GLU A 189 -2.66 -25.46 13.55
C GLU A 189 -1.82 -24.19 13.81
N GLU A 190 -1.70 -23.26 12.85
CA GLU A 190 -0.85 -22.07 12.95
C GLU A 190 -1.23 -21.14 14.09
N LEU A 191 -2.50 -20.80 14.23
CA LEU A 191 -2.96 -19.88 15.29
C LEU A 191 -2.87 -20.51 16.67
N ASP A 192 -3.14 -21.79 16.80
CA ASP A 192 -2.95 -22.52 18.06
C ASP A 192 -1.48 -22.51 18.47
N TYR A 193 -0.56 -22.70 17.52
CA TYR A 193 0.87 -22.62 17.77
C TYR A 193 1.28 -21.21 18.22
N LEU A 194 0.88 -20.14 17.49
CA LEU A 194 1.17 -18.75 17.86
C LEU A 194 0.62 -18.41 19.25
N ASN A 195 -0.59 -18.85 19.56
CA ASN A 195 -1.20 -18.67 20.86
C ASN A 195 -0.44 -19.39 21.98
N LYS A 196 0.01 -20.62 21.72
CA LYS A 196 0.77 -21.45 22.69
C LYS A 196 2.14 -20.86 23.04
N ILE A 197 2.78 -20.19 22.09
CA ILE A 197 4.07 -19.52 22.32
C ILE A 197 3.94 -18.03 22.71
N ASP A 198 2.72 -17.57 23.00
CA ASP A 198 2.36 -16.18 23.31
C ASP A 198 2.77 -15.15 22.24
N ALA A 199 2.86 -15.61 20.97
CA ALA A 199 3.17 -14.74 19.83
C ALA A 199 1.90 -14.22 19.10
N LEU A 200 0.71 -14.54 19.57
CA LEU A 200 -0.55 -13.98 19.12
C LEU A 200 -1.02 -12.92 20.13
N SER A 201 -0.84 -11.64 19.81
CA SER A 201 -1.11 -10.54 20.74
C SER A 201 -1.45 -9.24 20.01
N LYS A 202 -1.67 -8.16 20.76
CA LYS A 202 -2.08 -6.84 20.23
C LYS A 202 -1.16 -6.22 19.17
N ASN A 203 0.10 -6.64 19.09
CA ASN A 203 1.06 -6.19 18.09
C ASN A 203 1.30 -7.22 16.98
N THR A 204 0.55 -8.34 16.96
CA THR A 204 0.58 -9.32 15.89
C THR A 204 -0.34 -8.87 14.76
N VAL A 205 0.18 -8.90 13.54
CA VAL A 205 -0.53 -8.54 12.31
C VAL A 205 -0.52 -9.77 11.40
N LEU A 206 -1.68 -10.36 11.21
CA LEU A 206 -1.88 -11.53 10.38
C LEU A 206 -2.24 -11.09 8.96
N VAL A 207 -1.64 -11.72 7.96
CA VAL A 207 -1.89 -11.41 6.56
C VAL A 207 -2.74 -12.51 5.93
N ASP A 208 -3.59 -12.18 4.97
CA ASP A 208 -4.55 -13.04 4.25
C ASP A 208 -5.71 -13.56 5.12
N CYS A 209 -5.48 -14.53 5.95
CA CYS A 209 -6.48 -15.15 6.83
C CYS A 209 -7.66 -15.80 6.10
N CYS A 210 -7.46 -16.27 4.85
CA CYS A 210 -8.52 -16.73 3.94
C CYS A 210 -9.29 -17.96 4.45
N HIS A 211 -8.67 -18.81 5.26
CA HIS A 211 -9.25 -20.08 5.72
C HIS A 211 -9.39 -20.17 7.24
N LEU A 212 -9.34 -19.04 7.96
CA LEU A 212 -9.55 -19.06 9.40
C LEU A 212 -11.01 -19.39 9.74
N SER A 213 -11.18 -20.32 10.67
CA SER A 213 -12.48 -20.69 11.22
C SER A 213 -13.05 -19.62 12.17
N ASP A 214 -14.32 -19.70 12.48
CA ASP A 214 -14.99 -18.83 13.47
C ASP A 214 -14.30 -18.83 14.84
N SER A 215 -13.82 -19.98 15.29
CA SER A 215 -13.09 -20.10 16.57
C SER A 215 -11.73 -19.43 16.53
N GLU A 216 -11.03 -19.53 15.41
CA GLU A 216 -9.75 -18.85 15.22
C GLU A 216 -9.93 -17.33 15.11
N LEU A 217 -10.95 -16.84 14.41
CA LEU A 217 -11.27 -15.42 14.40
C LEU A 217 -11.65 -14.89 15.80
N GLN A 218 -12.38 -15.67 16.61
CA GLN A 218 -12.64 -15.33 18.02
C GLN A 218 -11.33 -15.28 18.83
N LEU A 219 -10.40 -16.18 18.58
CA LEU A 219 -9.08 -16.18 19.21
C LEU A 219 -8.31 -14.91 18.82
N VAL A 220 -8.25 -14.56 17.53
CA VAL A 220 -7.62 -13.31 17.04
C VAL A 220 -8.21 -12.09 17.74
N ALA A 221 -9.54 -11.99 17.81
CA ALA A 221 -10.24 -10.91 18.51
C ALA A 221 -9.87 -10.84 19.99
N SER A 222 -9.88 -11.99 20.70
CA SER A 222 -9.56 -12.06 22.14
C SER A 222 -8.14 -11.63 22.47
N ARG A 223 -7.21 -11.79 21.51
CA ARG A 223 -5.81 -11.40 21.60
C ARG A 223 -5.55 -9.98 21.11
N ASN A 224 -6.56 -9.29 20.59
CA ASN A 224 -6.48 -7.95 19.96
C ASN A 224 -5.48 -7.88 18.80
N ALA A 225 -5.21 -9.00 18.12
CA ALA A 225 -4.40 -9.03 16.93
C ALA A 225 -5.13 -8.34 15.77
N SER A 226 -4.38 -7.97 14.73
CA SER A 226 -4.90 -7.25 13.56
C SER A 226 -4.80 -8.11 12.31
N ILE A 227 -5.58 -7.78 11.28
CA ILE A 227 -5.56 -8.48 10.00
C ILE A 227 -5.27 -7.49 8.87
N VAL A 228 -4.47 -7.91 7.90
CA VAL A 228 -4.34 -7.29 6.58
C VAL A 228 -5.13 -8.10 5.58
N TRP A 229 -6.14 -7.50 5.00
CA TRP A 229 -6.94 -8.09 3.92
C TRP A 229 -6.31 -7.80 2.56
N ILE A 230 -6.14 -8.83 1.74
CA ILE A 230 -5.59 -8.74 0.40
C ILE A 230 -6.60 -9.31 -0.60
N PRO A 231 -7.63 -8.54 -0.96
CA PRO A 231 -8.84 -9.08 -1.59
C PRO A 231 -8.59 -9.71 -2.96
N GLU A 232 -7.69 -9.17 -3.78
CA GLU A 232 -7.42 -9.72 -5.11
C GLU A 232 -6.54 -10.97 -5.05
N SER A 233 -5.50 -10.95 -4.21
CA SER A 233 -4.60 -12.09 -4.04
C SER A 233 -5.33 -13.29 -3.44
N CYS A 234 -6.10 -13.10 -2.37
CA CYS A 234 -6.93 -14.15 -1.77
C CYS A 234 -7.84 -14.84 -2.81
N GLU A 235 -8.55 -14.04 -3.62
CA GLU A 235 -9.42 -14.58 -4.67
C GLU A 235 -8.66 -15.37 -5.73
N ARG A 236 -7.50 -14.87 -6.17
CA ARG A 236 -6.71 -15.51 -7.22
C ARG A 236 -5.99 -16.76 -6.74
N ILE A 237 -5.30 -16.68 -5.59
CA ILE A 237 -4.50 -17.80 -5.09
C ILE A 237 -5.37 -18.91 -4.53
N PHE A 238 -6.41 -18.56 -3.75
CA PHE A 238 -7.19 -19.55 -3.00
C PHE A 238 -8.64 -19.70 -3.49
N GLY A 239 -9.12 -18.81 -4.37
CA GLY A 239 -10.52 -18.81 -4.83
C GLY A 239 -11.50 -18.48 -3.71
N THR A 240 -11.05 -17.85 -2.62
CA THR A 240 -11.86 -17.52 -1.44
C THR A 240 -11.39 -16.22 -0.80
N GLN A 241 -12.15 -15.76 0.19
CA GLN A 241 -11.86 -14.55 0.96
C GLN A 241 -11.93 -14.86 2.46
N PRO A 242 -11.23 -14.12 3.33
CA PRO A 242 -11.50 -14.17 4.75
C PRO A 242 -12.94 -13.76 5.06
N ASP A 243 -13.51 -14.26 6.15
CA ASP A 243 -14.85 -13.85 6.58
C ASP A 243 -14.84 -12.39 7.10
N ILE A 244 -14.81 -11.44 6.17
CA ILE A 244 -14.76 -10.00 6.45
C ILE A 244 -15.95 -9.55 7.31
N LYS A 245 -17.12 -10.15 7.12
CA LYS A 245 -18.30 -9.84 7.94
C LYS A 245 -18.04 -10.21 9.39
N LYS A 246 -17.56 -11.40 9.66
CA LYS A 246 -17.23 -11.88 11.01
C LYS A 246 -16.10 -11.09 11.63
N ILE A 247 -15.03 -10.79 10.86
CA ILE A 247 -13.91 -9.96 11.29
C ILE A 247 -14.41 -8.59 11.78
N THR A 248 -15.30 -7.97 11.01
CA THR A 248 -15.90 -6.67 11.37
C THR A 248 -16.82 -6.77 12.60
N GLU A 249 -17.67 -7.81 12.67
CA GLU A 249 -18.57 -8.06 13.81
C GLU A 249 -17.80 -8.29 15.12
N LEU A 250 -16.66 -8.95 15.06
CA LEU A 250 -15.77 -9.18 16.20
C LEU A 250 -14.92 -7.94 16.57
N GLY A 251 -14.97 -6.88 15.77
CA GLY A 251 -14.18 -5.67 15.99
C GLY A 251 -12.68 -5.87 15.83
N ILE A 252 -12.26 -6.86 15.04
CA ILE A 252 -10.85 -7.08 14.71
C ILE A 252 -10.38 -5.90 13.84
N LYS A 253 -9.23 -5.33 14.19
CA LYS A 253 -8.64 -4.25 13.40
C LYS A 253 -8.25 -4.77 12.02
N LEU A 254 -8.67 -4.05 10.99
CA LEU A 254 -8.50 -4.47 9.61
C LEU A 254 -7.88 -3.34 8.79
N CYS A 255 -6.86 -3.64 8.01
CA CYS A 255 -6.36 -2.78 6.94
C CYS A 255 -6.30 -3.56 5.62
N ILE A 256 -5.97 -2.88 4.53
CA ILE A 256 -5.93 -3.46 3.19
C ILE A 256 -4.51 -3.41 2.63
N GLY A 257 -4.14 -4.42 1.86
CA GLY A 257 -2.87 -4.52 1.15
C GLY A 257 -3.06 -5.00 -0.28
N THR A 258 -1.97 -5.07 -1.03
CA THR A 258 -1.97 -5.48 -2.44
C THR A 258 -1.35 -6.83 -2.69
N ASP A 259 -0.45 -7.28 -1.83
CA ASP A 259 0.48 -8.37 -2.09
C ASP A 259 1.37 -8.10 -3.32
N SER A 260 2.08 -9.10 -3.79
CA SER A 260 2.94 -8.96 -4.98
C SER A 260 2.15 -8.93 -6.29
N SER A 261 2.73 -8.38 -7.33
CA SER A 261 2.14 -8.50 -8.68
C SER A 261 2.28 -9.92 -9.26
N ASN A 262 3.05 -10.81 -8.64
CA ASN A 262 3.09 -12.23 -8.95
C ASN A 262 1.74 -12.90 -8.73
N THR A 263 0.95 -12.42 -7.77
CA THR A 263 -0.40 -12.89 -7.49
C THR A 263 -1.47 -12.16 -8.33
N GLY A 264 -1.06 -11.14 -9.07
CA GLY A 264 -1.88 -10.43 -10.05
C GLY A 264 -2.48 -9.13 -9.56
N THR A 265 -2.16 -8.67 -8.34
CA THR A 265 -2.63 -7.37 -7.85
C THR A 265 -1.82 -6.25 -8.46
N SER A 266 -2.50 -5.35 -9.18
CA SER A 266 -1.83 -4.24 -9.87
C SER A 266 -1.43 -3.12 -8.92
N ASN A 267 -2.35 -2.66 -8.05
CA ASN A 267 -2.14 -1.56 -7.12
C ASN A 267 -3.31 -1.43 -6.13
N MET A 268 -3.30 -0.41 -5.27
CA MET A 268 -4.36 -0.18 -4.28
C MET A 268 -5.76 -0.02 -4.89
N HIS A 269 -5.90 0.56 -6.09
CA HIS A 269 -7.21 0.67 -6.75
C HIS A 269 -7.76 -0.68 -7.20
N SER A 270 -6.92 -1.59 -7.67
CA SER A 270 -7.37 -2.95 -7.99
C SER A 270 -7.82 -3.68 -6.72
N ALA A 271 -7.10 -3.50 -5.60
CA ALA A 271 -7.52 -4.05 -4.30
C ALA A 271 -8.86 -3.46 -3.85
N PHE A 272 -9.08 -2.14 -3.98
CA PHE A 272 -10.37 -1.51 -3.66
C PHE A 272 -11.52 -2.04 -4.51
N LYS A 273 -11.31 -2.19 -5.83
CA LYS A 273 -12.30 -2.75 -6.75
C LYS A 273 -12.66 -4.20 -6.38
N ALA A 274 -11.67 -5.02 -6.06
CA ALA A 274 -11.88 -6.40 -5.60
C ALA A 274 -12.66 -6.44 -4.28
N ALA A 275 -12.30 -5.59 -3.31
CA ALA A 275 -12.97 -5.45 -2.03
C ALA A 275 -14.44 -5.01 -2.17
N MET A 276 -14.70 -4.00 -3.00
CA MET A 276 -16.07 -3.53 -3.28
C MET A 276 -16.91 -4.59 -3.99
N LYS A 277 -16.32 -5.31 -4.96
CA LYS A 277 -16.98 -6.43 -5.63
C LYS A 277 -17.36 -7.50 -4.62
N TYR A 278 -16.43 -7.92 -3.76
CA TYR A 278 -16.71 -8.90 -2.70
C TYR A 278 -17.80 -8.40 -1.74
N SER A 279 -17.71 -7.14 -1.31
CA SER A 279 -18.72 -6.53 -0.43
C SER A 279 -20.12 -6.60 -1.04
N LYS A 280 -20.24 -6.29 -2.33
CA LYS A 280 -21.51 -6.32 -3.07
C LYS A 280 -22.04 -7.75 -3.22
N ASP A 281 -21.19 -8.66 -3.65
CA ASP A 281 -21.62 -10.00 -4.10
C ASP A 281 -21.88 -10.96 -2.92
N PHE A 282 -21.18 -10.80 -1.80
CA PHE A 282 -21.19 -11.80 -0.72
C PHE A 282 -21.64 -11.28 0.66
N ILE A 283 -21.46 -9.99 0.96
CA ILE A 283 -21.74 -9.44 2.32
C ILE A 283 -22.70 -8.23 2.32
N ASN A 284 -23.59 -8.16 1.34
CA ASN A 284 -24.68 -7.17 1.25
C ASN A 284 -24.19 -5.70 1.33
N ASN A 285 -23.09 -5.37 0.69
CA ASN A 285 -22.44 -4.04 0.74
C ASN A 285 -22.13 -3.56 2.18
N SER A 286 -21.71 -4.44 3.06
CA SER A 286 -21.37 -4.07 4.45
C SER A 286 -20.07 -3.25 4.52
N ILE A 287 -19.16 -3.40 3.56
CA ILE A 287 -17.98 -2.54 3.41
C ILE A 287 -18.30 -1.46 2.37
N LYS A 288 -18.02 -0.22 2.70
CA LYS A 288 -18.26 0.96 1.88
C LYS A 288 -16.92 1.59 1.44
N ALA A 289 -16.96 2.46 0.44
CA ALA A 289 -15.81 3.23 -0.01
C ALA A 289 -15.08 3.94 1.15
N LYS A 290 -15.82 4.59 2.03
CA LYS A 290 -15.29 5.23 3.24
C LYS A 290 -14.50 4.26 4.12
N ASP A 291 -14.93 3.01 4.25
CA ASP A 291 -14.24 2.01 5.09
C ASP A 291 -12.92 1.60 4.46
N LEU A 292 -12.86 1.43 3.13
CA LEU A 292 -11.62 1.15 2.41
C LEU A 292 -10.60 2.28 2.54
N VAL A 293 -11.05 3.54 2.48
CA VAL A 293 -10.19 4.69 2.73
C VAL A 293 -9.67 4.69 4.17
N LYS A 294 -10.48 4.34 5.17
CA LYS A 294 -10.01 4.18 6.56
C LYS A 294 -8.99 3.06 6.68
N MET A 295 -9.26 1.89 6.09
CA MET A 295 -8.37 0.73 6.10
C MET A 295 -7.01 1.00 5.44
N SER A 296 -6.96 1.92 4.49
CA SER A 296 -5.73 2.30 3.78
C SER A 296 -5.08 3.60 4.29
N THR A 297 -5.60 4.20 5.36
CA THR A 297 -5.09 5.43 5.96
C THR A 297 -4.94 5.28 7.48
N ILE A 298 -5.91 5.80 8.26
CA ILE A 298 -5.78 5.89 9.72
C ILE A 298 -5.77 4.53 10.43
N ASP A 299 -6.51 3.54 9.92
CA ASP A 299 -6.55 2.22 10.54
C ASP A 299 -5.25 1.45 10.28
N ALA A 300 -4.72 1.49 9.03
CA ALA A 300 -3.39 0.99 8.73
C ALA A 300 -2.32 1.68 9.58
N ALA A 301 -2.36 3.02 9.70
CA ALA A 301 -1.42 3.76 10.51
C ALA A 301 -1.40 3.29 11.98
N LYS A 302 -2.58 3.02 12.57
CA LYS A 302 -2.70 2.50 13.94
C LYS A 302 -2.21 1.06 14.08
N ILE A 303 -2.48 0.20 13.09
CA ILE A 303 -2.04 -1.20 13.07
C ILE A 303 -0.50 -1.25 13.07
N PHE A 304 0.14 -0.40 12.27
CA PHE A 304 1.59 -0.37 12.14
C PHE A 304 2.31 0.60 13.11
N GLY A 305 1.57 1.27 14.00
CA GLY A 305 2.14 2.15 15.04
C GLY A 305 2.73 3.45 14.50
N ILE A 306 2.28 3.91 13.33
CA ILE A 306 2.76 5.13 12.66
C ILE A 306 1.70 6.24 12.59
N GLU A 307 0.65 6.16 13.41
CA GLU A 307 -0.46 7.12 13.41
C GLU A 307 -0.05 8.55 13.81
N LYS A 308 1.13 8.70 14.41
CA LYS A 308 1.72 10.01 14.69
C LYS A 308 2.43 10.63 13.49
N GLU A 309 2.74 9.82 12.47
CA GLU A 309 3.50 10.22 11.29
C GLU A 309 2.66 10.29 10.03
N ALA A 310 1.64 9.42 9.88
CA ALA A 310 0.86 9.25 8.65
C ALA A 310 -0.62 8.99 8.91
N GLY A 311 -1.40 8.77 7.85
CA GLY A 311 -2.78 8.29 7.88
C GLY A 311 -3.84 9.36 8.14
N SER A 312 -3.49 10.64 8.32
CA SER A 312 -4.45 11.76 8.37
C SER A 312 -3.74 13.11 8.17
N ILE A 313 -4.49 14.12 7.76
CA ILE A 313 -4.00 15.47 7.47
C ILE A 313 -4.14 16.31 8.74
N VAL A 314 -3.09 16.33 9.56
CA VAL A 314 -3.01 17.14 10.78
C VAL A 314 -1.59 17.67 10.99
N PRO A 315 -1.40 18.82 11.63
CA PRO A 315 -0.07 19.37 11.89
C PRO A 315 0.86 18.37 12.58
N GLY A 316 2.12 18.37 12.17
CA GLY A 316 3.18 17.50 12.70
C GLY A 316 3.34 16.17 11.97
N LYS A 317 2.40 15.77 11.12
CA LYS A 317 2.52 14.56 10.28
C LYS A 317 3.22 14.86 8.96
N ARG A 318 3.66 13.78 8.29
CA ARG A 318 4.23 13.88 6.95
C ARG A 318 3.24 14.49 5.98
N SER A 319 3.75 15.32 5.09
CA SER A 319 2.97 15.91 4.00
C SER A 319 2.88 14.94 2.82
N ASP A 320 2.11 13.87 3.05
CA ASP A 320 1.78 12.83 2.10
C ASP A 320 0.31 13.00 1.69
N PHE A 321 0.05 13.38 0.43
CA PHE A 321 -1.30 13.70 -0.05
C PHE A 321 -1.58 13.10 -1.42
N ILE A 322 -2.88 12.87 -1.66
CA ILE A 322 -3.45 12.63 -2.97
C ILE A 322 -4.44 13.75 -3.24
N VAL A 323 -4.33 14.37 -4.41
CA VAL A 323 -5.22 15.44 -4.88
C VAL A 323 -5.90 14.97 -6.16
N PHE A 324 -7.22 15.16 -6.24
CA PHE A 324 -8.03 14.77 -7.40
C PHE A 324 -9.26 15.70 -7.53
N GLU A 325 -9.87 15.71 -8.73
CA GLU A 325 -11.02 16.53 -9.01
C GLU A 325 -12.26 16.10 -8.19
N ASP A 326 -13.00 17.09 -7.70
CA ASP A 326 -14.34 16.87 -7.13
C ASP A 326 -15.36 16.77 -8.28
N ASP A 327 -15.91 15.58 -8.51
CA ASP A 327 -16.94 15.36 -9.54
C ASP A 327 -18.38 15.67 -9.05
N GLY A 328 -18.50 16.15 -7.80
CA GLY A 328 -19.78 16.47 -7.15
C GLY A 328 -20.51 15.25 -6.59
N SER A 329 -19.94 14.06 -6.66
CA SER A 329 -20.44 12.85 -5.99
C SER A 329 -19.90 12.74 -4.55
N ASP A 330 -20.20 11.63 -3.85
CA ASP A 330 -19.54 11.35 -2.57
C ASP A 330 -18.03 11.18 -2.81
N PRO A 331 -17.15 11.97 -2.16
CA PRO A 331 -15.71 11.93 -2.43
C PRO A 331 -15.05 10.58 -2.15
N PHE A 332 -15.61 9.72 -1.29
CA PHE A 332 -15.10 8.37 -1.08
C PHE A 332 -15.43 7.47 -2.26
N GLU A 333 -16.68 7.55 -2.77
CA GLU A 333 -17.10 6.78 -3.95
C GLU A 333 -16.36 7.27 -5.21
N ASN A 334 -16.18 8.59 -5.37
CA ASN A 334 -15.34 9.13 -6.44
C ASN A 334 -13.93 8.50 -6.35
N PHE A 335 -13.26 8.61 -5.21
CA PHE A 335 -11.87 8.16 -5.02
C PHE A 335 -11.62 6.70 -5.38
N ILE A 336 -12.47 5.77 -4.92
CA ILE A 336 -12.26 4.34 -5.19
C ILE A 336 -12.49 3.95 -6.66
N ASN A 337 -13.18 4.80 -7.42
CA ASN A 337 -13.44 4.59 -8.84
C ASN A 337 -12.39 5.23 -9.76
N LEU A 338 -11.52 6.11 -9.23
CA LEU A 338 -10.45 6.72 -10.00
C LEU A 338 -9.46 5.68 -10.50
N LEU A 339 -8.72 6.08 -11.52
CA LEU A 339 -7.50 5.42 -11.98
C LEU A 339 -6.29 6.29 -11.62
N PRO A 340 -5.09 5.75 -11.57
CA PRO A 340 -3.89 6.53 -11.23
C PRO A 340 -3.69 7.79 -12.09
N GLU A 341 -4.07 7.75 -13.36
CA GLU A 341 -4.01 8.89 -14.29
C GLU A 341 -5.00 10.01 -13.96
N ASP A 342 -6.03 9.75 -13.16
CA ASP A 342 -7.03 10.75 -12.77
C ASP A 342 -6.54 11.63 -11.62
N TYR A 343 -5.46 11.25 -10.94
CA TYR A 343 -4.91 12.09 -9.88
C TYR A 343 -4.32 13.37 -10.45
N SER A 344 -4.69 14.49 -9.89
CA SER A 344 -4.06 15.79 -10.18
C SER A 344 -2.63 15.80 -9.63
N MET A 345 -2.43 15.22 -8.41
CA MET A 345 -1.13 15.20 -7.76
C MET A 345 -1.05 14.12 -6.68
N VAL A 346 0.13 13.48 -6.56
CA VAL A 346 0.55 12.70 -5.39
C VAL A 346 1.78 13.36 -4.79
N LEU A 347 1.71 13.74 -3.52
CA LEU A 347 2.84 14.23 -2.76
C LEU A 347 3.35 13.16 -1.79
N HIS A 348 4.67 13.06 -1.68
CA HIS A 348 5.35 12.34 -0.64
C HIS A 348 6.40 13.23 0.03
N LYS A 349 6.30 13.39 1.36
CA LYS A 349 7.18 14.28 2.14
C LYS A 349 7.27 15.70 1.54
N GLY A 350 6.13 16.24 1.14
CA GLY A 350 6.02 17.58 0.59
C GLY A 350 6.60 17.77 -0.82
N ASN A 351 7.02 16.70 -1.48
CA ASN A 351 7.49 16.74 -2.87
C ASN A 351 6.49 16.01 -3.77
N MET A 352 6.22 16.58 -4.92
CA MET A 352 5.39 15.95 -5.93
C MET A 352 6.11 14.70 -6.47
N ILE A 353 5.45 13.55 -6.41
CA ILE A 353 5.96 12.32 -7.01
C ILE A 353 5.29 12.07 -8.36
N VAL A 354 3.99 12.31 -8.45
CA VAL A 354 3.20 12.27 -9.69
C VAL A 354 2.35 13.52 -9.72
N GLY A 355 2.14 14.12 -10.89
CA GLY A 355 1.23 15.24 -10.99
C GLY A 355 1.08 15.81 -12.39
N ASN A 356 0.10 16.67 -12.52
CA ASN A 356 -0.13 17.49 -13.71
C ASN A 356 0.96 18.57 -13.83
N ASP A 357 1.19 19.08 -15.02
CA ASP A 357 2.24 20.09 -15.28
C ASP A 357 2.05 21.38 -14.47
N GLU A 358 0.84 21.78 -14.19
CA GLU A 358 0.50 22.97 -13.39
C GLU A 358 1.09 22.95 -11.97
N PHE A 359 1.29 21.75 -11.40
CA PHE A 359 1.87 21.56 -10.05
C PHE A 359 3.40 21.56 -10.04
N ARG A 360 4.05 21.72 -11.18
CA ARG A 360 5.51 21.74 -11.31
C ARG A 360 6.19 22.68 -10.31
N ARG A 361 5.61 23.83 -10.08
CA ARG A 361 6.13 24.85 -9.14
C ARG A 361 6.12 24.46 -7.66
N LEU A 362 5.36 23.42 -7.26
CA LEU A 362 5.36 22.92 -5.89
C LEU A 362 6.60 22.10 -5.54
N SER A 363 7.30 21.60 -6.56
CA SER A 363 8.54 20.88 -6.32
C SER A 363 9.65 21.86 -5.94
N SER A 364 10.33 21.58 -4.84
CA SER A 364 11.59 22.24 -4.47
C SER A 364 12.79 21.64 -5.18
N ILE A 365 12.56 20.63 -6.01
CA ILE A 365 13.59 19.82 -6.68
C ILE A 365 13.72 20.31 -8.11
N ASP A 366 14.94 20.26 -8.63
CA ASP A 366 15.24 20.52 -10.03
C ASP A 366 14.39 19.60 -10.94
N PHE A 367 13.67 20.20 -11.88
CA PHE A 367 12.83 19.46 -12.84
C PHE A 367 13.62 18.48 -13.71
N SER A 368 14.93 18.62 -13.82
CA SER A 368 15.77 17.60 -14.43
C SER A 368 15.64 16.22 -13.76
N ARG A 369 15.05 16.18 -12.56
CA ARG A 369 14.74 14.95 -11.81
C ARG A 369 13.36 14.36 -12.12
N TYR A 370 12.58 14.96 -13.00
CA TYR A 370 11.26 14.48 -13.42
C TYR A 370 11.30 14.00 -14.86
N SER A 371 10.52 12.99 -15.15
CA SER A 371 10.21 12.54 -16.50
C SER A 371 8.78 12.94 -16.85
N GLU A 372 8.58 13.43 -18.08
CA GLU A 372 7.28 13.53 -18.69
C GLU A 372 6.90 12.16 -19.23
N VAL A 373 5.75 11.64 -18.84
CA VAL A 373 5.32 10.29 -19.19
C VAL A 373 3.83 10.27 -19.49
N LYS A 374 3.39 9.29 -20.27
CA LYS A 374 1.97 8.98 -20.45
C LYS A 374 1.58 7.81 -19.55
N LEU A 375 0.66 8.05 -18.64
CA LEU A 375 -0.03 7.01 -17.89
C LEU A 375 -1.37 6.76 -18.56
N ASN A 376 -1.55 5.62 -19.20
CA ASN A 376 -2.74 5.29 -20.01
C ASN A 376 -3.14 6.39 -20.99
N GLY A 377 -2.14 7.03 -21.64
CA GLY A 377 -2.34 8.12 -22.60
C GLY A 377 -2.50 9.53 -22.01
N VAL A 378 -2.54 9.68 -20.67
CA VAL A 378 -2.61 10.98 -19.98
C VAL A 378 -1.20 11.43 -19.60
N SER A 379 -0.79 12.62 -20.06
CA SER A 379 0.53 13.20 -19.75
C SER A 379 0.65 13.55 -18.27
N LYS A 380 1.71 13.08 -17.63
CA LYS A 380 2.03 13.33 -16.23
C LYS A 380 3.52 13.62 -16.05
N LEU A 381 3.82 14.40 -15.02
CA LEU A 381 5.15 14.51 -14.46
C LEU A 381 5.35 13.43 -13.41
N VAL A 382 6.36 12.61 -13.56
CA VAL A 382 6.71 11.57 -12.58
C VAL A 382 8.14 11.79 -12.11
N PHE A 383 8.31 11.82 -10.80
CA PHE A 383 9.62 11.97 -10.17
C PHE A 383 10.54 10.77 -10.50
N GLY A 384 11.79 11.04 -10.81
CA GLY A 384 12.77 10.05 -11.19
C GLY A 384 12.79 9.78 -12.70
N ARG A 385 13.19 8.56 -13.06
CA ARG A 385 13.42 8.15 -14.47
C ARG A 385 12.72 6.83 -14.79
N PRO A 386 11.38 6.79 -14.73
CA PRO A 386 10.61 5.57 -14.94
C PRO A 386 10.79 4.99 -16.36
N VAL A 387 10.82 5.83 -17.38
CA VAL A 387 11.00 5.38 -18.79
C VAL A 387 12.32 4.62 -18.94
N GLN A 388 13.43 5.24 -18.51
CA GLN A 388 14.76 4.63 -18.60
C GLN A 388 14.87 3.34 -17.76
N LEU A 389 14.12 3.25 -16.64
CA LEU A 389 14.04 2.02 -15.85
C LEU A 389 13.39 0.89 -16.66
N ILE A 390 12.24 1.16 -17.28
CA ILE A 390 11.51 0.16 -18.07
C ILE A 390 12.32 -0.25 -19.31
N GLU A 391 12.92 0.70 -20.02
CA GLU A 391 13.81 0.42 -21.16
C GLU A 391 15.01 -0.45 -20.76
N ARG A 392 15.64 -0.16 -19.62
CA ARG A 392 16.75 -0.97 -19.09
C ARG A 392 16.31 -2.40 -18.79
N ILE A 393 15.12 -2.58 -18.21
CA ILE A 393 14.55 -3.89 -17.91
C ILE A 393 14.25 -4.65 -19.20
N ARG A 394 13.59 -4.04 -20.18
CA ARG A 394 13.29 -4.62 -21.50
C ARG A 394 14.57 -5.06 -22.22
N ASN A 395 15.57 -4.18 -22.29
CA ASN A 395 16.87 -4.48 -22.90
C ASN A 395 17.59 -5.65 -22.20
N LYS A 396 17.51 -5.72 -20.87
CA LYS A 396 18.13 -6.81 -20.09
C LYS A 396 17.46 -8.16 -20.31
N LEU A 397 16.16 -8.17 -20.50
CA LEU A 397 15.37 -9.38 -20.72
C LEU A 397 15.30 -9.78 -22.20
N ASP A 398 15.68 -8.90 -23.11
CA ASP A 398 15.48 -9.04 -24.56
C ASP A 398 14.01 -9.39 -24.92
N THR A 399 13.08 -8.70 -24.26
CA THR A 399 11.64 -8.99 -24.34
C THR A 399 10.83 -7.72 -24.08
N GLU A 400 9.82 -7.51 -24.94
CA GLU A 400 8.83 -6.46 -24.73
C GLU A 400 7.87 -6.86 -23.59
N ILE A 401 8.11 -6.29 -22.41
CA ILE A 401 7.23 -6.45 -21.25
C ILE A 401 6.45 -5.17 -21.00
N VAL A 402 5.20 -5.34 -20.53
CA VAL A 402 4.33 -4.25 -20.12
C VAL A 402 3.87 -4.51 -18.70
N PHE A 403 4.19 -3.60 -17.79
CA PHE A 403 3.67 -3.67 -16.43
C PHE A 403 2.24 -3.12 -16.40
N PRO A 404 1.22 -3.89 -15.95
CA PRO A 404 -0.19 -3.48 -16.03
C PRO A 404 -0.53 -2.27 -15.15
N PHE A 405 0.33 -1.97 -14.19
CA PHE A 405 0.20 -0.82 -13.28
C PHE A 405 1.11 0.36 -13.69
N PHE A 406 1.87 0.21 -14.76
CA PHE A 406 2.94 1.13 -15.10
C PHE A 406 3.22 1.11 -16.62
N ASP A 407 2.16 1.38 -17.40
CA ASP A 407 2.33 1.58 -18.84
C ASP A 407 2.85 2.99 -19.08
N VAL A 408 4.16 3.12 -19.03
CA VAL A 408 4.87 4.39 -19.21
C VAL A 408 5.47 4.42 -20.59
N THR A 409 5.03 5.38 -21.37
CA THR A 409 5.67 5.72 -22.65
C THR A 409 6.23 7.14 -22.55
N SER A 410 7.40 7.39 -23.18
CA SER A 410 7.91 8.75 -23.35
C SER A 410 7.00 9.53 -24.29
N ASP A 411 6.82 10.83 -24.03
CA ASP A 411 6.48 11.74 -25.12
C ASP A 411 7.75 11.89 -25.97
N ASP A 412 7.73 11.38 -27.21
CA ASP A 412 8.78 11.56 -28.23
C ASP A 412 8.93 13.03 -28.62
#